data_b47c93f5a8b1f08a2c0010e297f3cbe3
#
_entry.id   b47c93f5a8b1f08a2c0010e297f3cbe3
#
_cell.length_a   1.000
_cell.length_b   1.000
_cell.length_c   1.000
_cell.angle_alpha   90.00
_cell.angle_beta   90.00
_cell.angle_gamma   90.00
#
_symmetry.space_group_name_H-M   'P 1'
#
loop_
_entity.id
_entity.type
_entity.pdbx_description
1 polymer ?
#
loop_
_entity_poly.entity_id
_entity_poly.type
_entity_poly.pdbx_seq_one_letter_code
_entity_poly.pdbx_strand_id
1 'polypeptide(L)'
;MVYLIICTVALVVSALTLFSGFGLGTLLMPAFAVFFPVEVAVGATAVVHLANNIFKLALVGKMADYKVVVKFAVPASILAIIGALLLNYFAGTTPLAEYGFLGKPCTVTILKLVIAFLIAVFAILELHPRFEKLAFNPRYIPLGGALSGFFGGLSGLQGALRSAFLVRAGLAKEAFVGTSVVSAIVVDLSRLAVYGVTFYSKHLT
;
A
#
# COMPACT_ATOMS: atom_id res chain seq x y z
N MET A 1 5.83 -17.90 18.68
CA MET A 1 6.81 -16.81 18.70
C MET A 1 6.72 -15.92 17.46
N VAL A 2 6.77 -16.46 16.22
CA VAL A 2 6.69 -15.67 14.96
C VAL A 2 5.43 -14.80 14.88
N TYR A 3 4.25 -15.36 15.13
CA TYR A 3 2.99 -14.59 15.10
C TYR A 3 2.94 -13.44 16.12
N LEU A 4 3.54 -13.63 17.30
CA LEU A 4 3.62 -12.57 18.29
C LEU A 4 4.47 -11.40 17.78
N ILE A 5 5.61 -11.70 17.16
CA ILE A 5 6.47 -10.67 16.53
C ILE A 5 5.71 -9.93 15.45
N ILE A 6 5.04 -10.65 14.55
CA ILE A 6 4.27 -10.07 13.45
C ILE A 6 3.15 -9.15 13.99
N CYS A 7 2.37 -9.60 14.97
CA CYS A 7 1.32 -8.79 15.57
C CYS A 7 1.87 -7.56 16.31
N THR A 8 2.99 -7.70 17.02
CA THR A 8 3.64 -6.56 17.70
C THR A 8 4.15 -5.53 16.69
N VAL A 9 4.83 -5.97 15.63
CA VAL A 9 5.30 -5.08 14.56
C VAL A 9 4.12 -4.38 13.89
N ALA A 10 3.06 -5.13 13.56
CA ALA A 10 1.86 -4.55 12.96
C ALA A 10 1.22 -3.47 13.85
N LEU A 11 1.12 -3.74 15.16
CA LEU A 11 0.56 -2.80 16.13
C LEU A 11 1.43 -1.53 16.25
N VAL A 12 2.75 -1.70 16.43
CA VAL A 12 3.69 -0.58 16.58
C VAL A 12 3.71 0.30 15.32
N VAL A 13 3.84 -0.32 14.14
CA VAL A 13 3.84 0.42 12.86
C VAL A 13 2.49 1.10 12.63
N SER A 14 1.36 0.46 12.96
CA SER A 14 0.04 1.08 12.87
C SER A 14 -0.08 2.30 13.78
N ALA A 15 0.41 2.22 15.03
CA ALA A 15 0.41 3.33 15.97
C ALA A 15 1.29 4.49 15.47
N LEU A 16 2.49 4.22 14.96
CA LEU A 16 3.38 5.23 14.40
C LEU A 16 2.74 5.96 13.21
N THR A 17 2.06 5.22 12.34
CA THR A 17 1.43 5.79 11.14
C THR A 17 0.11 6.52 11.41
N LEU A 18 -0.44 6.43 12.61
CA LEU A 18 -1.52 7.33 13.06
C LEU A 18 -1.06 8.79 13.06
N PHE A 19 0.19 9.03 13.45
CA PHE A 19 0.77 10.38 13.55
C PHE A 19 1.37 10.86 12.22
N SER A 20 2.09 10.00 11.50
CA SER A 20 2.74 10.37 10.23
C SER A 20 1.77 10.46 9.04
N GLY A 21 0.65 9.73 9.10
CA GLY A 21 -0.35 9.70 8.01
C GLY A 21 0.02 8.80 6.82
N PHE A 22 1.27 8.37 6.66
CA PHE A 22 1.78 7.46 5.63
C PHE A 22 2.94 6.60 6.16
N GLY A 23 3.52 5.73 5.32
CA GLY A 23 4.66 4.88 5.70
C GLY A 23 4.27 3.48 6.21
N LEU A 24 2.98 3.16 6.39
CA LEU A 24 2.58 1.84 6.88
C LEU A 24 3.02 0.73 5.92
N GLY A 25 2.81 0.91 4.62
CA GLY A 25 3.24 -0.05 3.60
C GLY A 25 4.76 -0.19 3.53
N THR A 26 5.47 0.94 3.61
CA THR A 26 6.93 1.00 3.49
C THR A 26 7.65 0.30 4.64
N LEU A 27 7.08 0.32 5.85
CA LEU A 27 7.64 -0.32 7.04
C LEU A 27 7.14 -1.76 7.23
N LEU A 28 5.83 -1.98 7.06
CA LEU A 28 5.19 -3.23 7.42
C LEU A 28 5.44 -4.33 6.38
N MET A 29 5.43 -3.97 5.10
CA MET A 29 5.62 -4.94 4.03
C MET A 29 7.00 -5.63 4.10
N PRO A 30 8.14 -4.93 4.25
CA PRO A 30 9.43 -5.59 4.44
C PRO A 30 9.47 -6.48 5.69
N ALA A 31 8.86 -6.02 6.80
CA ALA A 31 8.81 -6.80 8.02
C ALA A 31 8.05 -8.12 7.83
N PHE A 32 6.95 -8.11 7.08
CA PHE A 32 6.22 -9.33 6.76
C PHE A 32 6.96 -10.21 5.74
N ALA A 33 7.67 -9.62 4.79
CA ALA A 33 8.45 -10.36 3.78
C ALA A 33 9.63 -11.16 4.36
N VAL A 34 10.04 -10.88 5.61
CA VAL A 34 11.01 -11.73 6.33
C VAL A 34 10.40 -13.10 6.69
N PHE A 35 9.08 -13.15 6.91
CA PHE A 35 8.38 -14.34 7.41
C PHE A 35 7.51 -15.03 6.36
N PHE A 36 7.07 -14.30 5.34
CA PHE A 36 6.13 -14.77 4.33
C PHE A 36 6.67 -14.55 2.91
N PRO A 37 6.19 -15.33 1.92
CA PRO A 37 6.36 -14.99 0.51
C PRO A 37 5.89 -13.56 0.23
N VAL A 38 6.53 -12.89 -0.73
CA VAL A 38 6.33 -11.45 -0.98
C VAL A 38 4.86 -11.13 -1.29
N GLU A 39 4.19 -11.96 -2.09
CA GLU A 39 2.78 -11.79 -2.44
C GLU A 39 1.85 -11.91 -1.21
N VAL A 40 2.18 -12.80 -0.28
CA VAL A 40 1.47 -12.95 1.00
C VAL A 40 1.75 -11.76 1.90
N ALA A 41 2.99 -11.28 1.95
CA ALA A 41 3.39 -10.11 2.73
C ALA A 41 2.65 -8.85 2.27
N VAL A 42 2.52 -8.63 0.95
CA VAL A 42 1.73 -7.53 0.38
C VAL A 42 0.25 -7.65 0.76
N GLY A 43 -0.33 -8.85 0.65
CA GLY A 43 -1.72 -9.11 1.05
C GLY A 43 -1.97 -8.88 2.54
N ALA A 44 -1.10 -9.41 3.40
CA ALA A 44 -1.17 -9.22 4.86
C ALA A 44 -1.04 -7.72 5.24
N THR A 45 -0.11 -7.00 4.59
CA THR A 45 0.01 -5.55 4.76
C THR A 45 -1.27 -4.82 4.36
N ALA A 46 -1.95 -5.26 3.29
CA ALA A 46 -3.23 -4.69 2.86
C ALA A 46 -4.33 -4.87 3.91
N VAL A 47 -4.41 -6.03 4.56
CA VAL A 47 -5.38 -6.29 5.64
C VAL A 47 -5.13 -5.37 6.84
N VAL A 48 -3.87 -5.26 7.30
CA VAL A 48 -3.52 -4.36 8.42
C VAL A 48 -3.78 -2.90 8.04
N HIS A 49 -3.47 -2.50 6.80
CA HIS A 49 -3.71 -1.15 6.31
C HIS A 49 -5.22 -0.83 6.27
N LEU A 50 -6.05 -1.75 5.80
CA LEU A 50 -7.50 -1.61 5.81
C LEU A 50 -8.03 -1.48 7.25
N ALA A 51 -7.61 -2.35 8.17
CA ALA A 51 -8.03 -2.30 9.57
C ALA A 51 -7.67 -0.96 10.23
N ASN A 52 -6.44 -0.47 10.01
CA ASN A 52 -5.99 0.84 10.50
C ASN A 52 -6.83 1.99 9.90
N ASN A 53 -7.15 1.92 8.60
CA ASN A 53 -7.98 2.93 7.94
C ASN A 53 -9.46 2.87 8.38
N ILE A 54 -10.01 1.70 8.67
CA ILE A 54 -11.36 1.57 9.26
C ILE A 54 -11.41 2.25 10.63
N PHE A 55 -10.40 2.04 11.46
CA PHE A 55 -10.29 2.75 12.75
C PHE A 55 -10.24 4.28 12.54
N LYS A 56 -9.41 4.77 11.63
CA LYS A 56 -9.35 6.20 11.28
C LYS A 56 -10.65 6.74 10.71
N LEU A 57 -11.36 5.93 9.90
CA LEU A 57 -12.66 6.29 9.33
C LEU A 57 -13.68 6.60 10.41
N ALA A 58 -13.71 5.82 11.49
CA ALA A 58 -14.61 6.07 12.63
C ALA A 58 -14.35 7.43 13.30
N LEU A 59 -13.10 7.90 13.27
CA LEU A 59 -12.70 9.17 13.89
C LEU A 59 -12.94 10.38 12.99
N VAL A 60 -12.58 10.28 11.70
CA VAL A 60 -12.51 11.46 10.81
C VAL A 60 -13.27 11.29 9.49
N GLY A 61 -13.90 10.16 9.25
CA GLY A 61 -14.54 9.87 7.96
C GLY A 61 -15.67 10.80 7.58
N LYS A 62 -16.40 11.34 8.58
CA LYS A 62 -17.48 12.31 8.36
C LYS A 62 -17.00 13.65 7.78
N MET A 63 -15.72 13.95 7.90
CA MET A 63 -15.09 15.19 7.41
C MET A 63 -14.57 15.06 5.98
N ALA A 64 -14.69 13.90 5.36
CA ALA A 64 -14.19 13.66 4.00
C ALA A 64 -14.92 14.52 2.96
N ASP A 65 -14.15 15.10 2.02
CA ASP A 65 -14.71 15.72 0.82
C ASP A 65 -14.94 14.64 -0.25
N TYR A 66 -16.20 14.22 -0.37
CA TYR A 66 -16.57 13.15 -1.31
C TYR A 66 -16.37 13.51 -2.78
N LYS A 67 -16.35 14.82 -3.14
CA LYS A 67 -16.05 15.25 -4.52
C LYS A 67 -14.59 14.96 -4.85
N VAL A 68 -13.69 15.23 -3.91
CA VAL A 68 -12.27 14.92 -4.04
C VAL A 68 -12.03 13.42 -3.94
N VAL A 69 -12.73 12.72 -3.02
CA VAL A 69 -12.68 11.24 -2.91
C VAL A 69 -13.00 10.61 -4.27
N VAL A 70 -14.11 10.93 -4.90
CA VAL A 70 -14.50 10.33 -6.18
C VAL A 70 -13.46 10.58 -7.27
N LYS A 71 -12.95 11.82 -7.39
CA LYS A 71 -11.91 12.16 -8.37
C LYS A 71 -10.62 11.38 -8.18
N PHE A 72 -10.27 11.06 -6.95
CA PHE A 72 -9.06 10.31 -6.61
C PHE A 72 -9.31 8.80 -6.63
N ALA A 73 -10.34 8.32 -5.91
CA ALA A 73 -10.54 6.92 -5.63
C ALA A 73 -11.01 6.11 -6.85
N VAL A 74 -11.78 6.70 -7.78
CA VAL A 74 -12.22 5.97 -8.99
C VAL A 74 -11.02 5.55 -9.84
N PRO A 75 -10.14 6.44 -10.31
CA PRO A 75 -8.96 6.01 -11.05
C PRO A 75 -8.02 5.16 -10.19
N ALA A 76 -7.94 5.43 -8.88
CA ALA A 76 -7.13 4.64 -7.97
C ALA A 76 -7.60 3.18 -7.88
N SER A 77 -8.91 2.94 -7.79
CA SER A 77 -9.47 1.58 -7.72
C SER A 77 -9.18 0.78 -9.00
N ILE A 78 -9.38 1.40 -10.16
CA ILE A 78 -9.14 0.76 -11.45
C ILE A 78 -7.67 0.35 -11.56
N LEU A 79 -6.75 1.25 -11.25
CA LEU A 79 -5.32 0.99 -11.34
C LEU A 79 -4.82 0.09 -10.18
N ALA A 80 -5.49 0.07 -9.02
CA ALA A 80 -5.19 -0.87 -7.94
C ALA A 80 -5.53 -2.31 -8.34
N ILE A 81 -6.64 -2.52 -9.04
CA ILE A 81 -6.98 -3.84 -9.61
C ILE A 81 -5.90 -4.28 -10.61
N ILE A 82 -5.49 -3.41 -11.52
CA ILE A 82 -4.43 -3.70 -12.50
C ILE A 82 -3.10 -4.03 -11.78
N GLY A 83 -2.71 -3.22 -10.79
CA GLY A 83 -1.51 -3.47 -9.98
C GLY A 83 -1.57 -4.81 -9.23
N ALA A 84 -2.73 -5.15 -8.66
CA ALA A 84 -2.94 -6.41 -7.95
C ALA A 84 -2.92 -7.63 -8.89
N LEU A 85 -3.49 -7.52 -10.08
CA LEU A 85 -3.41 -8.57 -11.11
C LEU A 85 -1.95 -8.77 -11.57
N LEU A 86 -1.19 -7.69 -11.71
CA LEU A 86 0.22 -7.75 -12.08
C LEU A 86 1.08 -8.40 -10.98
N LEU A 87 0.80 -8.10 -9.69
CA LEU A 87 1.40 -8.79 -8.55
C LEU A 87 1.19 -10.31 -8.67
N ASN A 88 -0.06 -10.74 -8.88
CA ASN A 88 -0.41 -12.14 -8.99
C ASN A 88 0.24 -12.83 -10.19
N TYR A 89 0.34 -12.13 -11.32
CA TYR A 89 1.02 -12.62 -12.51
C TYR A 89 2.51 -12.87 -12.25
N PHE A 90 3.21 -11.91 -11.66
CA PHE A 90 4.62 -12.06 -11.33
C PHE A 90 4.90 -13.05 -10.19
N ALA A 91 3.96 -13.27 -9.28
CA ALA A 91 4.09 -14.28 -8.22
C ALA A 91 4.17 -15.70 -8.76
N GLY A 92 3.63 -15.96 -9.97
CA GLY A 92 3.70 -17.27 -10.65
C GLY A 92 4.92 -17.48 -11.54
N THR A 93 5.85 -16.50 -11.63
CA THR A 93 7.01 -16.61 -12.51
C THR A 93 8.12 -17.47 -11.91
N THR A 94 8.87 -18.16 -12.78
CA THR A 94 10.03 -18.96 -12.38
C THR A 94 11.14 -18.11 -11.76
N PRO A 95 11.89 -18.64 -10.79
CA PRO A 95 13.05 -17.94 -10.22
C PRO A 95 14.10 -17.62 -11.30
N LEU A 96 14.65 -16.41 -11.23
CA LEU A 96 15.80 -15.98 -12.08
C LEU A 96 17.11 -16.56 -11.60
N ALA A 97 17.26 -16.70 -10.29
CA ALA A 97 18.45 -17.24 -9.65
C ALA A 97 18.10 -17.85 -8.29
N GLU A 98 18.90 -18.80 -7.88
CA GLU A 98 18.84 -19.42 -6.56
C GLU A 98 20.21 -19.32 -5.89
N TYR A 99 20.23 -19.04 -4.59
CA TYR A 99 21.45 -18.95 -3.80
C TYR A 99 21.22 -19.44 -2.36
N GLY A 100 22.26 -19.88 -1.71
CA GLY A 100 22.22 -20.27 -0.29
C GLY A 100 22.63 -19.09 0.60
N PHE A 101 21.81 -18.77 1.58
CA PHE A 101 22.15 -17.77 2.60
C PHE A 101 21.83 -18.31 4.00
N LEU A 102 22.83 -18.32 4.89
CA LEU A 102 22.74 -18.88 6.25
C LEU A 102 22.14 -20.31 6.29
N GLY A 103 22.51 -21.16 5.34
CA GLY A 103 22.04 -22.55 5.24
C GLY A 103 20.60 -22.71 4.73
N LYS A 104 19.96 -21.63 4.27
CA LYS A 104 18.62 -21.67 3.68
C LYS A 104 18.67 -21.38 2.17
N PRO A 105 17.91 -22.11 1.35
CA PRO A 105 17.77 -21.78 -0.07
C PRO A 105 16.98 -20.49 -0.22
N CYS A 106 17.53 -19.54 -0.96
CA CYS A 106 16.91 -18.28 -1.28
C CYS A 106 16.74 -18.17 -2.78
N THR A 107 15.59 -17.66 -3.22
CA THR A 107 15.27 -17.47 -4.63
C THR A 107 15.13 -16.00 -4.97
N VAL A 108 15.66 -15.59 -6.13
CA VAL A 108 15.44 -14.27 -6.72
C VAL A 108 14.40 -14.41 -7.82
N THR A 109 13.28 -13.68 -7.70
CA THR A 109 12.23 -13.62 -8.72
C THR A 109 12.09 -12.19 -9.24
N ILE A 110 11.49 -12.03 -10.43
CA ILE A 110 11.14 -10.71 -10.97
C ILE A 110 10.31 -9.91 -9.96
N LEU A 111 9.32 -10.56 -9.34
CA LEU A 111 8.49 -9.93 -8.31
C LEU A 111 9.32 -9.35 -7.17
N LYS A 112 10.23 -10.15 -6.59
CA LYS A 112 11.09 -9.70 -5.48
C LYS A 112 11.95 -8.50 -5.86
N LEU A 113 12.51 -8.50 -7.08
CA LEU A 113 13.31 -7.38 -7.58
C LEU A 113 12.46 -6.11 -7.75
N VAL A 114 11.30 -6.22 -8.38
CA VAL A 114 10.39 -5.08 -8.58
C VAL A 114 9.94 -4.51 -7.23
N ILE A 115 9.51 -5.35 -6.31
CA ILE A 115 9.05 -4.90 -4.99
C ILE A 115 10.20 -4.29 -4.18
N ALA A 116 11.39 -4.90 -4.18
CA ALA A 116 12.56 -4.35 -3.48
C ALA A 116 12.96 -2.98 -4.04
N PHE A 117 12.95 -2.82 -5.38
CA PHE A 117 13.20 -1.55 -6.03
C PHE A 117 12.16 -0.49 -5.64
N LEU A 118 10.87 -0.84 -5.66
CA LEU A 118 9.80 0.09 -5.28
C LEU A 118 9.92 0.50 -3.82
N ILE A 119 10.17 -0.45 -2.89
CA ILE A 119 10.38 -0.13 -1.47
C ILE A 119 11.56 0.83 -1.32
N ALA A 120 12.70 0.56 -1.97
CA ALA A 120 13.87 1.43 -1.88
C ALA A 120 13.57 2.84 -2.41
N VAL A 121 12.91 2.96 -3.57
CA VAL A 121 12.52 4.26 -4.14
C VAL A 121 11.57 5.00 -3.21
N PHE A 122 10.50 4.36 -2.74
CA PHE A 122 9.53 5.02 -1.86
C PHE A 122 10.12 5.36 -0.50
N ALA A 123 10.98 4.51 0.08
CA ALA A 123 11.69 4.82 1.33
C ALA A 123 12.61 6.05 1.17
N ILE A 124 13.35 6.13 0.08
CA ILE A 124 14.19 7.31 -0.23
C ILE A 124 13.31 8.55 -0.41
N LEU A 125 12.21 8.44 -1.13
CA LEU A 125 11.29 9.55 -1.33
C LEU A 125 10.66 10.01 -0.01
N GLU A 126 10.22 9.09 0.85
CA GLU A 126 9.61 9.40 2.15
C GLU A 126 10.61 10.02 3.14
N LEU A 127 11.88 9.62 3.08
CA LEU A 127 12.95 10.17 3.93
C LEU A 127 13.49 11.52 3.43
N HIS A 128 13.24 11.88 2.17
CA HIS A 128 13.84 13.07 1.59
C HIS A 128 13.01 14.32 1.93
N PRO A 129 13.57 15.36 2.59
CA PRO A 129 12.81 16.54 3.06
C PRO A 129 12.12 17.34 1.95
N ARG A 130 12.62 17.25 0.70
CA ARG A 130 11.97 17.90 -0.45
C ARG A 130 10.69 17.19 -0.88
N PHE A 131 10.55 15.89 -0.62
CA PHE A 131 9.36 15.13 -0.97
C PHE A 131 8.17 15.50 -0.07
N GLU A 132 8.39 15.78 1.22
CA GLU A 132 7.35 16.29 2.12
C GLU A 132 6.72 17.60 1.60
N LYS A 133 7.52 18.41 0.89
CA LYS A 133 7.07 19.67 0.27
C LYS A 133 6.48 19.45 -1.12
N LEU A 134 6.53 18.24 -1.65
CA LEU A 134 6.01 17.93 -2.97
C LEU A 134 4.48 17.99 -2.95
N ALA A 135 3.93 18.89 -3.74
CA ALA A 135 2.52 19.15 -3.74
C ALA A 135 2.05 19.51 -5.16
N PHE A 136 1.25 18.64 -5.74
CA PHE A 136 0.79 18.79 -7.13
C PHE A 136 -0.46 19.67 -7.22
N ASN A 137 -0.63 20.30 -8.39
CA ASN A 137 -1.85 21.08 -8.66
C ASN A 137 -3.10 20.18 -8.59
N PRO A 138 -4.22 20.65 -8.02
CA PRO A 138 -5.46 19.88 -7.88
C PRO A 138 -6.01 19.25 -9.17
N ARG A 139 -5.68 19.82 -10.34
CA ARG A 139 -6.03 19.25 -11.65
C ARG A 139 -5.48 17.84 -11.86
N TYR A 140 -4.40 17.48 -11.16
CA TYR A 140 -3.73 16.18 -11.28
C TYR A 140 -4.23 15.16 -10.22
N ILE A 141 -5.27 15.46 -9.44
CA ILE A 141 -5.85 14.52 -8.46
C ILE A 141 -6.21 13.17 -9.10
N PRO A 142 -6.83 13.10 -10.29
CA PRO A 142 -7.11 11.80 -10.91
C PRO A 142 -5.85 11.02 -11.28
N LEU A 143 -4.82 11.70 -11.77
CA LEU A 143 -3.51 11.09 -12.07
C LEU A 143 -2.84 10.57 -10.79
N GLY A 144 -2.89 11.37 -9.71
CA GLY A 144 -2.42 10.96 -8.40
C GLY A 144 -3.13 9.72 -7.87
N GLY A 145 -4.45 9.66 -8.08
CA GLY A 145 -5.25 8.47 -7.79
C GLY A 145 -4.77 7.26 -8.58
N ALA A 146 -4.63 7.39 -9.89
CA ALA A 146 -4.18 6.33 -10.78
C ALA A 146 -2.80 5.77 -10.36
N LEU A 147 -1.81 6.64 -10.14
CA LEU A 147 -0.47 6.24 -9.70
C LEU A 147 -0.48 5.61 -8.30
N SER A 148 -1.16 6.26 -7.34
CA SER A 148 -1.28 5.75 -5.98
C SER A 148 -1.98 4.39 -5.94
N GLY A 149 -3.03 4.21 -6.74
CA GLY A 149 -3.74 2.95 -6.88
C GLY A 149 -2.87 1.85 -7.48
N PHE A 150 -2.20 2.13 -8.60
CA PHE A 150 -1.32 1.18 -9.27
C PHE A 150 -0.23 0.64 -8.34
N PHE A 151 0.56 1.54 -7.73
CA PHE A 151 1.61 1.12 -6.80
C PHE A 151 1.02 0.52 -5.52
N GLY A 152 -0.13 1.00 -5.05
CA GLY A 152 -0.86 0.42 -3.94
C GLY A 152 -1.29 -1.02 -4.19
N GLY A 153 -1.79 -1.32 -5.39
CA GLY A 153 -2.17 -2.67 -5.83
C GLY A 153 -0.98 -3.59 -6.08
N LEU A 154 0.12 -3.06 -6.62
CA LEU A 154 1.30 -3.85 -6.94
C LEU A 154 2.17 -4.16 -5.71
N SER A 155 2.37 -3.18 -4.83
CA SER A 155 3.36 -3.26 -3.75
C SER A 155 2.85 -2.84 -2.36
N GLY A 156 1.65 -2.28 -2.28
CA GLY A 156 1.13 -1.73 -1.04
C GLY A 156 1.57 -0.30 -0.73
N LEU A 157 2.40 0.31 -1.59
CA LEU A 157 3.01 1.63 -1.38
C LEU A 157 2.14 2.74 -2.01
N GLN A 158 1.07 3.15 -1.32
CA GLN A 158 0.13 4.15 -1.83
C GLN A 158 0.16 5.49 -1.07
N GLY A 159 0.65 5.50 0.17
CA GLY A 159 0.46 6.61 1.12
C GLY A 159 1.13 7.90 0.70
N ALA A 160 2.41 7.84 0.35
CA ALA A 160 3.21 9.00 -0.02
C ALA A 160 2.65 9.72 -1.27
N LEU A 161 2.33 8.97 -2.32
CA LEU A 161 1.72 9.54 -3.54
C LEU A 161 0.36 10.17 -3.24
N ARG A 162 -0.51 9.46 -2.50
CA ARG A 162 -1.81 10.00 -2.10
C ARG A 162 -1.67 11.34 -1.39
N SER A 163 -0.76 11.44 -0.42
CA SER A 163 -0.51 12.68 0.32
C SER A 163 -0.01 13.80 -0.60
N ALA A 164 0.94 13.54 -1.48
CA ALA A 164 1.51 14.53 -2.40
C ALA A 164 0.47 15.15 -3.36
N PHE A 165 -0.52 14.36 -3.80
CA PHE A 165 -1.57 14.85 -4.70
C PHE A 165 -2.77 15.46 -3.98
N LEU A 166 -3.05 15.07 -2.74
CA LEU A 166 -4.19 15.60 -1.98
C LEU A 166 -3.85 16.85 -1.15
N VAL A 167 -2.58 17.09 -0.81
CA VAL A 167 -2.17 18.19 0.09
C VAL A 167 -2.55 19.57 -0.43
N ARG A 168 -2.61 19.78 -1.75
CA ARG A 168 -3.05 21.03 -2.39
C ARG A 168 -4.50 21.01 -2.88
N ALA A 169 -5.30 20.04 -2.45
CA ALA A 169 -6.72 19.99 -2.83
C ALA A 169 -7.60 21.12 -2.22
N GLY A 170 -7.00 22.00 -1.41
CA GLY A 170 -7.73 23.11 -0.76
C GLY A 170 -8.59 22.65 0.43
N LEU A 171 -8.26 21.50 1.01
CA LEU A 171 -9.01 20.91 2.13
C LEU A 171 -8.48 21.41 3.47
N ALA A 172 -9.39 21.62 4.44
CA ALA A 172 -9.02 21.76 5.84
C ALA A 172 -8.32 20.48 6.33
N LYS A 173 -7.51 20.55 7.40
CA LYS A 173 -6.69 19.46 7.89
C LYS A 173 -7.50 18.17 8.14
N GLU A 174 -8.65 18.29 8.78
CA GLU A 174 -9.53 17.17 9.11
C GLU A 174 -10.15 16.57 7.84
N ALA A 175 -10.58 17.43 6.90
CA ALA A 175 -11.10 17.01 5.61
C ALA A 175 -10.03 16.31 4.74
N PHE A 176 -8.79 16.78 4.76
CA PHE A 176 -7.66 16.13 4.11
C PHE A 176 -7.45 14.71 4.66
N VAL A 177 -7.42 14.57 5.99
CA VAL A 177 -7.23 13.24 6.61
C VAL A 177 -8.43 12.32 6.29
N GLY A 178 -9.67 12.81 6.45
CA GLY A 178 -10.88 12.04 6.13
C GLY A 178 -10.92 11.59 4.67
N THR A 179 -10.66 12.51 3.74
CA THR A 179 -10.59 12.23 2.28
C THR A 179 -9.50 11.20 1.97
N SER A 180 -8.32 11.33 2.59
CA SER A 180 -7.22 10.40 2.44
C SER A 180 -7.57 9.00 2.93
N VAL A 181 -8.22 8.90 4.10
CA VAL A 181 -8.64 7.62 4.72
C VAL A 181 -9.70 6.92 3.87
N VAL A 182 -10.76 7.64 3.45
CA VAL A 182 -11.80 7.06 2.61
C VAL A 182 -11.22 6.57 1.29
N SER A 183 -10.36 7.36 0.65
CA SER A 183 -9.68 6.97 -0.59
C SER A 183 -8.79 5.73 -0.41
N ALA A 184 -8.10 5.63 0.74
CA ALA A 184 -7.28 4.46 1.05
C ALA A 184 -8.11 3.18 1.21
N ILE A 185 -9.25 3.26 1.91
CA ILE A 185 -10.17 2.12 2.10
C ILE A 185 -10.66 1.61 0.75
N VAL A 186 -11.05 2.50 -0.15
CA VAL A 186 -11.53 2.10 -1.48
C VAL A 186 -10.43 1.35 -2.25
N VAL A 187 -9.20 1.83 -2.23
CA VAL A 187 -8.05 1.15 -2.85
C VAL A 187 -7.77 -0.20 -2.18
N ASP A 188 -7.79 -0.25 -0.84
CA ASP A 188 -7.52 -1.47 -0.08
C ASP A 188 -8.58 -2.55 -0.36
N LEU A 189 -9.86 -2.18 -0.42
CA LEU A 189 -10.94 -3.10 -0.78
C LEU A 189 -10.78 -3.60 -2.22
N SER A 190 -10.43 -2.73 -3.16
CA SER A 190 -10.23 -3.10 -4.56
C SER A 190 -9.12 -4.13 -4.74
N ARG A 191 -7.95 -3.91 -4.12
CA ARG A 191 -6.82 -4.84 -4.23
C ARG A 191 -7.04 -6.14 -3.45
N LEU A 192 -7.65 -6.06 -2.26
CA LEU A 192 -7.96 -7.24 -1.45
C LEU A 192 -8.99 -8.15 -2.12
N ALA A 193 -9.95 -7.60 -2.86
CA ALA A 193 -10.87 -8.40 -3.67
C ALA A 193 -10.09 -9.26 -4.69
N VAL A 194 -9.11 -8.67 -5.39
CA VAL A 194 -8.26 -9.39 -6.36
C VAL A 194 -7.40 -10.43 -5.68
N TYR A 195 -6.74 -10.08 -4.56
CA TYR A 195 -5.89 -11.02 -3.81
C TYR A 195 -6.71 -12.20 -3.26
N GLY A 196 -7.90 -11.91 -2.72
CA GLY A 196 -8.80 -12.92 -2.16
C GLY A 196 -9.28 -13.92 -3.21
N VAL A 197 -9.71 -13.44 -4.37
CA VAL A 197 -10.12 -14.31 -5.49
C VAL A 197 -8.96 -15.19 -5.95
N THR A 198 -7.75 -14.63 -6.09
CA THR A 198 -6.57 -15.39 -6.51
C THR A 198 -6.15 -16.41 -5.46
N PHE A 199 -6.19 -16.05 -4.19
CA PHE A 199 -5.90 -16.98 -3.10
C PHE A 199 -6.88 -18.13 -3.07
N TYR A 200 -8.18 -17.84 -3.18
CA TYR A 200 -9.23 -18.85 -3.24
C TYR A 200 -9.00 -19.83 -4.40
N SER A 201 -8.76 -19.33 -5.61
CA SER A 201 -8.55 -20.17 -6.80
C SER A 201 -7.29 -21.05 -6.72
N LYS A 202 -6.26 -20.66 -5.97
CA LYS A 202 -5.01 -21.43 -5.84
C LYS A 202 -5.01 -22.49 -4.74
N HIS A 203 -5.86 -22.33 -3.71
CA HIS A 203 -5.78 -23.15 -2.49
C HIS A 203 -7.05 -23.92 -2.16
N LEU A 204 -8.19 -23.60 -2.79
CA LEU A 204 -9.50 -24.19 -2.47
C LEU A 204 -10.18 -24.84 -3.69
N THR A 205 -9.57 -24.81 -4.85
CA THR A 205 -9.95 -25.55 -6.07
C THR A 205 -8.84 -26.53 -6.44
#